data_2bc7441a249e64d4fd62a5b340d41039
#
_entry.id   2bc7441a249e64d4fd62a5b340d41039
#
_cell.length_a   1.000
_cell.length_b   1.000
_cell.length_c   1.000
_cell.angle_alpha   90.00
_cell.angle_beta   90.00
_cell.angle_gamma   90.00
#
_symmetry.space_group_name_H-M   'P 1'
#
loop_
_entity.id
_entity.type
_entity.pdbx_description
1 polymer ?
#
loop_
_entity_poly.entity_id
_entity_poly.type
_entity_poly.pdbx_seq_one_letter_code
_entity_poly.pdbx_strand_id
1 'polypeptide(L)'
;MVALITSCATSSDLKNVRTELNREVEDKIAAFDIRIRMMQEEQKQAIEAMRKGQANTAADMSELREQIQQLRGNVEALQKGSFPDARGDSAYNKRLEQLSQKINFIENFLEISKKDSSSGNDSSVSPPDSSSDKQSKSSQYAAAYQLFKSGNYAKAREAFQSFLAAYPTGEYSDNAQFWIGECYFYEKQYEKAILEYDNVTKKFPSSNKVPHALLKQGFSFLSLGDKASARLLLQQIIKDYPNTSQAKAARAKLQRIK
;
A
#
# COMPACT_ATOMS: atom_id res chain seq x y z
N MET A 1 -18.52 -76.04 -16.90
CA MET A 1 -18.70 -75.45 -18.27
C MET A 1 -18.82 -73.96 -18.09
N VAL A 2 -17.71 -73.24 -18.28
CA VAL A 2 -17.70 -71.75 -18.24
C VAL A 2 -17.86 -71.30 -19.67
N ALA A 3 -19.00 -70.73 -20.03
CA ALA A 3 -19.26 -70.17 -21.33
C ALA A 3 -18.54 -68.80 -21.37
N LEU A 4 -17.45 -68.74 -22.09
CA LEU A 4 -16.81 -67.47 -22.50
C LEU A 4 -17.66 -66.83 -23.58
N ILE A 5 -18.46 -65.82 -23.17
CA ILE A 5 -19.16 -64.94 -24.13
C ILE A 5 -18.11 -63.96 -24.67
N THR A 6 -17.46 -64.33 -25.78
CA THR A 6 -16.69 -63.38 -26.59
C THR A 6 -17.66 -62.55 -27.39
N SER A 7 -18.08 -61.43 -26.83
CA SER A 7 -18.80 -60.39 -27.61
C SER A 7 -17.80 -59.75 -28.56
N CYS A 8 -17.78 -60.20 -29.81
CA CYS A 8 -17.09 -59.48 -30.89
C CYS A 8 -17.84 -58.20 -31.16
N ALA A 9 -17.25 -57.05 -30.78
CA ALA A 9 -17.75 -55.76 -31.21
C ALA A 9 -17.82 -55.73 -32.75
N THR A 10 -19.00 -55.43 -33.27
CA THR A 10 -19.18 -55.37 -34.73
C THR A 10 -18.54 -54.08 -35.27
N SER A 11 -18.17 -54.13 -36.58
CA SER A 11 -17.63 -52.93 -37.27
C SER A 11 -18.59 -51.73 -37.17
N SER A 12 -19.89 -51.97 -36.98
CA SER A 12 -20.91 -50.98 -36.73
C SER A 12 -20.77 -50.34 -35.34
N ASP A 13 -20.52 -51.12 -34.29
CA ASP A 13 -20.38 -50.62 -32.92
C ASP A 13 -19.14 -49.75 -32.78
N LEU A 14 -18.06 -50.10 -33.45
CA LEU A 14 -16.83 -49.25 -33.49
C LEU A 14 -17.07 -47.92 -34.24
N LYS A 15 -17.88 -47.93 -35.31
CA LYS A 15 -18.24 -46.68 -36.00
C LYS A 15 -19.12 -45.79 -35.11
N ASN A 16 -20.07 -46.38 -34.39
CA ASN A 16 -20.96 -45.63 -33.49
C ASN A 16 -20.19 -45.03 -32.34
N VAL A 17 -19.32 -45.79 -31.69
CA VAL A 17 -18.45 -45.26 -30.62
C VAL A 17 -17.52 -44.14 -31.11
N ARG A 18 -16.97 -44.29 -32.31
CA ARG A 18 -16.13 -43.25 -32.92
C ARG A 18 -16.88 -41.96 -33.20
N THR A 19 -18.12 -42.06 -33.73
CA THR A 19 -18.97 -40.88 -34.01
C THR A 19 -19.42 -40.20 -32.73
N GLU A 20 -19.77 -40.98 -31.69
CA GLU A 20 -20.14 -40.45 -30.36
C GLU A 20 -18.96 -39.74 -29.70
N LEU A 21 -17.77 -40.36 -29.72
CA LEU A 21 -16.55 -39.76 -29.17
C LEU A 21 -16.15 -38.46 -29.89
N ASN A 22 -16.24 -38.46 -31.24
CA ASN A 22 -15.97 -37.23 -32.01
C ASN A 22 -16.94 -36.10 -31.65
N ARG A 23 -18.23 -36.43 -31.50
CA ARG A 23 -19.24 -35.45 -31.09
C ARG A 23 -18.96 -34.92 -29.68
N GLU A 24 -18.61 -35.78 -28.71
CA GLU A 24 -18.28 -35.35 -27.36
C GLU A 24 -17.04 -34.46 -27.34
N VAL A 25 -16.04 -34.77 -28.17
CA VAL A 25 -14.83 -33.92 -28.32
C VAL A 25 -15.16 -32.56 -28.92
N GLU A 26 -16.00 -32.52 -29.98
CA GLU A 26 -16.43 -31.28 -30.59
C GLU A 26 -17.24 -30.40 -29.62
N ASP A 27 -18.15 -30.99 -28.85
CA ASP A 27 -18.95 -30.30 -27.82
C ASP A 27 -18.05 -29.72 -26.72
N LYS A 28 -17.02 -30.47 -26.28
CA LYS A 28 -16.05 -29.99 -25.32
C LYS A 28 -15.17 -28.86 -25.87
N ILE A 29 -14.73 -28.97 -27.11
CA ILE A 29 -13.95 -27.90 -27.77
C ILE A 29 -14.80 -26.63 -27.88
N ALA A 30 -16.07 -26.73 -28.31
CA ALA A 30 -16.98 -25.58 -28.37
C ALA A 30 -17.19 -24.94 -26.99
N ALA A 31 -17.34 -25.74 -25.94
CA ALA A 31 -17.45 -25.25 -24.56
C ALA A 31 -16.18 -24.55 -24.09
N PHE A 32 -14.98 -25.05 -24.44
CA PHE A 32 -13.72 -24.39 -24.16
C PHE A 32 -13.58 -23.07 -24.90
N ASP A 33 -13.95 -23.00 -26.18
CA ASP A 33 -13.90 -21.76 -26.95
C ASP A 33 -14.81 -20.67 -26.37
N ILE A 34 -16.00 -21.03 -25.92
CA ILE A 34 -16.90 -20.10 -25.24
C ILE A 34 -16.25 -19.59 -23.95
N ARG A 35 -15.63 -20.50 -23.17
CA ARG A 35 -14.98 -20.14 -21.91
C ARG A 35 -13.76 -19.24 -22.11
N ILE A 36 -12.98 -19.48 -23.15
CA ILE A 36 -11.84 -18.64 -23.54
C ILE A 36 -12.31 -17.24 -23.92
N ARG A 37 -13.37 -17.13 -24.74
CA ARG A 37 -13.94 -15.83 -25.13
C ARG A 37 -14.46 -15.06 -23.90
N MET A 38 -15.15 -15.73 -22.99
CA MET A 38 -15.63 -15.11 -21.75
C MET A 38 -14.45 -14.58 -20.89
N MET A 39 -13.40 -15.37 -20.74
CA MET A 39 -12.20 -14.94 -20.00
C MET A 39 -11.48 -13.76 -20.68
N GLN A 40 -11.41 -13.76 -22.00
CA GLN A 40 -10.81 -12.66 -22.75
C GLN A 40 -11.60 -11.36 -22.59
N GLU A 41 -12.93 -11.44 -22.62
CA GLU A 41 -13.78 -10.28 -22.40
C GLU A 41 -13.71 -9.76 -20.96
N GLU A 42 -13.66 -10.67 -19.98
CA GLU A 42 -13.47 -10.30 -18.58
C GLU A 42 -12.09 -9.62 -18.35
N GLN A 43 -11.04 -10.13 -18.98
CA GLN A 43 -9.70 -9.50 -18.93
C GLN A 43 -9.71 -8.11 -19.58
N LYS A 44 -10.37 -7.96 -20.71
CA LYS A 44 -10.50 -6.67 -21.40
C LYS A 44 -11.23 -5.64 -20.53
N GLN A 45 -12.34 -6.03 -19.92
CA GLN A 45 -13.09 -5.17 -18.99
C GLN A 45 -12.26 -4.80 -17.76
N ALA A 46 -11.48 -5.74 -17.22
CA ALA A 46 -10.60 -5.48 -16.09
C ALA A 46 -9.48 -4.48 -16.46
N ILE A 47 -8.88 -4.60 -17.64
CA ILE A 47 -7.86 -3.67 -18.14
C ILE A 47 -8.46 -2.28 -18.37
N GLU A 48 -9.66 -2.20 -18.91
CA GLU A 48 -10.35 -0.93 -19.15
C GLU A 48 -10.74 -0.24 -17.85
N ALA A 49 -11.23 -0.98 -16.86
CA ALA A 49 -11.49 -0.48 -15.52
C ALA A 49 -10.22 0.00 -14.82
N MET A 50 -9.10 -0.70 -14.99
CA MET A 50 -7.80 -0.30 -14.46
C MET A 50 -7.29 0.99 -15.13
N ARG A 51 -7.41 1.10 -16.47
CA ARG A 51 -7.05 2.34 -17.20
C ARG A 51 -7.89 3.53 -16.75
N LYS A 52 -9.19 3.33 -16.56
CA LYS A 52 -10.09 4.37 -16.05
C LYS A 52 -9.72 4.78 -14.62
N GLY A 53 -9.38 3.82 -13.77
CA GLY A 53 -8.86 4.08 -12.43
C GLY A 53 -7.55 4.87 -12.43
N GLN A 54 -6.61 4.52 -13.31
CA GLN A 54 -5.35 5.27 -13.46
C GLN A 54 -5.56 6.69 -13.97
N ALA A 55 -6.47 6.88 -14.95
CA ALA A 55 -6.81 8.21 -15.46
C ALA A 55 -7.45 9.10 -14.37
N ASN A 56 -8.36 8.56 -13.56
CA ASN A 56 -8.95 9.26 -12.43
C ASN A 56 -7.89 9.63 -11.39
N THR A 57 -7.03 8.69 -11.02
CA THR A 57 -5.94 8.95 -10.08
C THR A 57 -4.97 10.02 -10.60
N ALA A 58 -4.68 10.02 -11.90
CA ALA A 58 -3.83 11.06 -12.51
C ALA A 58 -4.51 12.44 -12.50
N ALA A 59 -5.84 12.50 -12.71
CA ALA A 59 -6.62 13.74 -12.60
C ALA A 59 -6.64 14.26 -11.17
N ASP A 60 -6.92 13.38 -10.19
CA ASP A 60 -6.91 13.72 -8.76
C ASP A 60 -5.53 14.24 -8.30
N MET A 61 -4.45 13.62 -8.81
CA MET A 61 -3.07 14.05 -8.57
C MET A 61 -2.77 15.42 -9.18
N SER A 62 -3.33 15.70 -10.35
CA SER A 62 -3.16 17.02 -11.00
C SER A 62 -3.89 18.11 -10.21
N GLU A 63 -5.12 17.84 -9.79
CA GLU A 63 -5.91 18.75 -8.95
C GLU A 63 -5.23 19.01 -7.60
N LEU A 64 -4.71 17.95 -6.97
CA LEU A 64 -3.99 18.08 -5.70
C LEU A 64 -2.71 18.93 -5.85
N ARG A 65 -2.00 18.81 -6.99
CA ARG A 65 -0.83 19.65 -7.29
C ARG A 65 -1.22 21.13 -7.42
N GLU A 66 -2.32 21.40 -8.08
CA GLU A 66 -2.81 22.78 -8.25
C GLU A 66 -3.22 23.38 -6.89
N GLN A 67 -3.90 22.63 -6.04
CA GLN A 67 -4.25 23.05 -4.68
C GLN A 67 -3.00 23.31 -3.82
N ILE A 68 -1.96 22.47 -3.94
CA ILE A 68 -0.68 22.67 -3.25
C ILE A 68 0.01 23.95 -3.73
N GLN A 69 0.04 24.22 -5.04
CA GLN A 69 0.62 25.45 -5.57
C GLN A 69 -0.14 26.71 -5.09
N GLN A 70 -1.45 26.63 -5.05
CA GLN A 70 -2.31 27.74 -4.57
C GLN A 70 -2.10 27.99 -3.08
N LEU A 71 -2.03 26.93 -2.27
CA LEU A 71 -1.73 27.03 -0.85
C LEU A 71 -0.32 27.61 -0.59
N ARG A 72 0.65 27.22 -1.41
CA ARG A 72 2.01 27.75 -1.33
C ARG A 72 2.07 29.23 -1.64
N GLY A 73 1.38 29.68 -2.70
CA GLY A 73 1.25 31.09 -3.03
C GLY A 73 0.60 31.91 -1.90
N ASN A 74 -0.43 31.34 -1.26
CA ASN A 74 -1.09 31.99 -0.12
C ASN A 74 -0.16 32.08 1.11
N VAL A 75 0.62 31.04 1.39
CA VAL A 75 1.61 31.04 2.48
C VAL A 75 2.73 32.06 2.22
N GLU A 76 3.25 32.13 0.99
CA GLU A 76 4.27 33.12 0.61
C GLU A 76 3.72 34.57 0.71
N ALA A 77 2.48 34.80 0.28
CA ALA A 77 1.82 36.09 0.41
C ALA A 77 1.66 36.51 1.88
N LEU A 78 1.32 35.55 2.75
CA LEU A 78 1.21 35.78 4.21
C LEU A 78 2.59 35.98 4.87
N GLN A 79 3.65 35.32 4.40
CA GLN A 79 5.01 35.50 4.92
C GLN A 79 5.65 36.83 4.48
N LYS A 80 5.29 37.35 3.31
CA LYS A 80 5.81 38.64 2.81
C LYS A 80 5.15 39.89 3.44
N GLY A 81 4.25 39.69 4.41
CA GLY A 81 3.88 40.73 5.36
C GLY A 81 3.23 41.94 4.76
N SER A 82 2.13 41.79 4.04
CA SER A 82 1.29 42.91 3.64
C SER A 82 0.17 43.25 4.66
N PHE A 83 0.38 42.86 5.93
CA PHE A 83 -0.53 43.29 7.02
C PHE A 83 0.25 44.00 8.13
N PRO A 84 0.03 45.37 8.29
CA PRO A 84 0.78 46.15 9.27
C PRO A 84 0.40 45.90 10.74
N ASP A 85 -0.53 44.98 11.05
CA ASP A 85 -1.11 44.92 12.41
C ASP A 85 -1.10 43.49 13.04
N ALA A 86 -0.34 42.55 12.53
CA ALA A 86 -0.28 41.21 13.14
C ALA A 86 0.89 41.05 14.15
N ARG A 87 1.00 41.98 15.10
CA ARG A 87 1.78 41.76 16.34
C ARG A 87 0.89 41.07 17.35
N GLY A 88 0.70 39.76 17.26
CA GLY A 88 -0.02 39.14 18.36
C GLY A 88 -0.41 37.70 18.25
N ASP A 89 -0.30 37.03 17.13
CA ASP A 89 -0.82 35.66 17.08
C ASP A 89 0.25 34.60 16.81
N SER A 90 0.95 34.23 17.88
CA SER A 90 1.76 32.98 17.99
C SER A 90 0.99 31.75 17.51
N ALA A 91 -0.32 31.74 17.66
CA ALA A 91 -1.22 30.69 17.17
C ALA A 91 -1.32 30.62 15.63
N TYR A 92 -1.29 31.78 14.96
CA TYR A 92 -1.34 31.85 13.48
C TYR A 92 -0.05 31.35 12.85
N ASN A 93 1.11 31.77 13.38
CA ASN A 93 2.41 31.32 12.92
C ASN A 93 2.60 29.81 13.15
N LYS A 94 2.11 29.29 14.27
CA LYS A 94 2.13 27.87 14.58
C LYS A 94 1.25 27.04 13.62
N ARG A 95 0.14 27.60 13.19
CA ARG A 95 -0.79 26.96 12.23
C ARG A 95 -0.26 26.97 10.80
N LEU A 96 0.43 28.05 10.41
CA LEU A 96 1.15 28.16 9.12
C LEU A 96 2.29 27.17 9.04
N GLU A 97 3.05 27.01 10.10
CA GLU A 97 4.14 26.07 10.19
C GLU A 97 3.65 24.61 10.12
N GLN A 98 2.55 24.29 10.78
CA GLN A 98 1.88 22.99 10.68
C GLN A 98 1.38 22.71 9.25
N LEU A 99 0.87 23.72 8.55
CA LEU A 99 0.43 23.59 7.15
C LEU A 99 1.63 23.34 6.21
N SER A 100 2.71 24.12 6.38
CA SER A 100 3.96 23.93 5.62
C SER A 100 4.55 22.52 5.81
N GLN A 101 4.52 22.01 7.03
CA GLN A 101 5.01 20.66 7.32
C GLN A 101 4.13 19.58 6.68
N LYS A 102 2.81 19.76 6.67
CA LYS A 102 1.87 18.87 5.97
C LYS A 102 2.08 18.89 4.45
N ILE A 103 2.31 20.08 3.88
CA ILE A 103 2.60 20.23 2.45
C ILE A 103 3.92 19.53 2.09
N ASN A 104 4.98 19.74 2.86
CA ASN A 104 6.27 19.07 2.65
C ASN A 104 6.15 17.54 2.81
N PHE A 105 5.33 17.07 3.74
CA PHE A 105 5.04 15.64 3.91
C PHE A 105 4.32 15.06 2.69
N ILE A 106 3.30 15.76 2.18
CA ILE A 106 2.53 15.35 0.99
C ILE A 106 3.42 15.38 -0.26
N GLU A 107 4.25 16.40 -0.44
CA GLU A 107 5.23 16.49 -1.53
C GLU A 107 6.24 15.35 -1.51
N ASN A 108 6.76 15.01 -0.34
CA ASN A 108 7.68 13.88 -0.18
C ASN A 108 6.97 12.52 -0.34
N PHE A 109 5.72 12.42 0.08
CA PHE A 109 4.93 11.20 -0.05
C PHE A 109 4.51 10.92 -1.50
N LEU A 110 4.24 11.97 -2.27
CA LEU A 110 3.78 11.88 -3.67
C LEU A 110 4.92 11.91 -4.69
N GLU A 111 6.20 11.84 -4.26
CA GLU A 111 7.37 11.93 -5.16
C GLU A 111 7.35 13.16 -6.09
N ILE A 112 6.80 14.26 -5.64
CA ILE A 112 6.92 15.52 -6.36
C ILE A 112 8.37 15.99 -6.19
N SER A 113 9.26 15.39 -6.99
CA SER A 113 10.66 15.73 -7.06
C SER A 113 10.80 17.21 -7.40
N LYS A 114 11.36 17.97 -6.49
CA LYS A 114 12.08 19.17 -6.85
C LYS A 114 13.26 18.78 -7.72
N LYS A 115 13.07 18.82 -9.02
CA LYS A 115 14.18 19.04 -9.92
C LYS A 115 14.34 20.55 -10.03
N ASP A 116 15.51 21.00 -9.65
CA ASP A 116 16.08 22.32 -9.83
C ASP A 116 15.65 23.45 -8.90
N SER A 117 16.52 23.77 -7.96
CA SER A 117 17.21 25.06 -7.95
C SER A 117 18.35 25.06 -6.95
N SER A 118 19.50 25.27 -7.50
CA SER A 118 20.78 25.45 -6.86
C SER A 118 20.86 26.72 -6.02
N SER A 119 21.72 26.63 -5.00
CA SER A 119 22.61 27.66 -4.49
C SER A 119 22.02 28.77 -3.59
N GLY A 120 22.61 28.85 -2.42
CA GLY A 120 22.53 29.99 -1.53
C GLY A 120 22.90 29.64 -0.09
N ASN A 121 24.20 29.58 0.16
CA ASN A 121 24.79 29.63 1.50
C ASN A 121 24.31 30.89 2.20
N ASP A 122 23.77 30.80 3.39
CA ASP A 122 24.23 31.73 4.44
C ASP A 122 23.97 31.18 5.84
N SER A 123 25.01 31.27 6.63
CA SER A 123 25.07 30.85 8.03
C SER A 123 24.62 32.01 8.91
N SER A 124 23.61 31.81 9.73
CA SER A 124 23.45 32.61 10.94
C SER A 124 22.86 31.82 12.09
N VAL A 125 23.63 31.71 13.11
CA VAL A 125 23.35 31.10 14.42
C VAL A 125 22.38 31.97 15.18
N SER A 126 21.29 31.39 15.69
CA SER A 126 20.49 31.96 16.79
C SER A 126 19.67 30.88 17.51
N PRO A 127 19.22 31.10 18.74
CA PRO A 127 19.26 30.17 19.89
C PRO A 127 18.12 29.14 19.94
N PRO A 128 18.14 28.13 20.85
CA PRO A 128 17.36 26.91 20.77
C PRO A 128 15.89 27.16 21.12
N ASP A 129 15.02 27.02 20.14
CA ASP A 129 13.57 27.04 20.32
C ASP A 129 12.97 25.74 19.79
N SER A 130 11.86 25.33 20.36
CA SER A 130 11.11 24.09 20.14
C SER A 130 10.77 23.75 18.67
N SER A 131 11.11 24.60 17.72
CA SER A 131 11.02 24.42 16.28
C SER A 131 12.11 23.49 15.71
N SER A 132 13.30 23.45 16.33
CA SER A 132 14.41 22.61 15.86
C SER A 132 14.12 21.12 16.05
N ASP A 133 13.37 20.76 17.08
CA ASP A 133 13.04 19.39 17.44
C ASP A 133 12.06 18.74 16.44
N LYS A 134 11.10 19.51 15.91
CA LYS A 134 10.15 19.02 14.90
C LYS A 134 10.80 18.85 13.52
N GLN A 135 11.66 19.79 13.15
CA GLN A 135 12.45 19.71 11.92
C GLN A 135 13.40 18.49 11.96
N SER A 136 14.00 18.23 13.13
CA SER A 136 14.84 17.06 13.37
C SER A 136 14.08 15.73 13.24
N LYS A 137 12.86 15.63 13.80
CA LYS A 137 12.01 14.44 13.71
C LYS A 137 11.62 14.12 12.26
N SER A 138 11.11 15.12 11.54
CA SER A 138 10.70 14.95 10.15
C SER A 138 11.87 14.54 9.25
N SER A 139 13.04 15.16 9.42
CA SER A 139 14.22 14.85 8.62
C SER A 139 14.78 13.45 8.90
N GLN A 140 14.82 13.02 10.16
CA GLN A 140 15.26 11.68 10.54
C GLN A 140 14.32 10.59 9.96
N TYR A 141 13.01 10.80 10.09
CA TYR A 141 12.02 9.89 9.49
C TYR A 141 12.15 9.85 7.96
N ALA A 142 12.29 11.00 7.30
CA ALA A 142 12.45 11.08 5.85
C ALA A 142 13.73 10.38 5.38
N ALA A 143 14.85 10.54 6.10
CA ALA A 143 16.10 9.83 5.78
C ALA A 143 15.94 8.30 5.88
N ALA A 144 15.28 7.80 6.94
CA ALA A 144 14.98 6.38 7.10
C ALA A 144 14.10 5.86 5.95
N TYR A 145 13.11 6.64 5.55
CA TYR A 145 12.21 6.29 4.46
C TYR A 145 12.92 6.26 3.10
N GLN A 146 13.84 7.16 2.84
CA GLN A 146 14.68 7.14 1.62
C GLN A 146 15.54 5.88 1.54
N LEU A 147 16.11 5.44 2.67
CA LEU A 147 16.82 4.15 2.73
C LEU A 147 15.92 2.97 2.37
N PHE A 148 14.67 2.98 2.85
CA PHE A 148 13.69 1.97 2.47
C PHE A 148 13.39 1.99 0.97
N LYS A 149 13.13 3.17 0.40
CA LYS A 149 12.86 3.34 -1.04
C LYS A 149 14.02 2.90 -1.94
N SER A 150 15.25 3.09 -1.49
CA SER A 150 16.44 2.62 -2.21
C SER A 150 16.71 1.13 -2.07
N GLY A 151 15.83 0.38 -1.37
CA GLY A 151 15.99 -1.06 -1.17
C GLY A 151 16.98 -1.44 -0.05
N ASN A 152 17.55 -0.46 0.66
CA ASN A 152 18.48 -0.69 1.77
C ASN A 152 17.70 -1.02 3.07
N TYR A 153 16.95 -2.13 3.06
CA TYR A 153 16.01 -2.47 4.14
C TYR A 153 16.68 -2.60 5.51
N ALA A 154 17.87 -3.18 5.57
CA ALA A 154 18.61 -3.31 6.83
C ALA A 154 18.94 -1.95 7.45
N LYS A 155 19.51 -1.02 6.66
CA LYS A 155 19.83 0.34 7.13
C LYS A 155 18.57 1.17 7.42
N ALA A 156 17.52 1.01 6.60
CA ALA A 156 16.25 1.67 6.85
C ALA A 156 15.65 1.24 8.19
N ARG A 157 15.69 -0.05 8.49
CA ARG A 157 15.22 -0.63 9.75
C ARG A 157 15.97 -0.06 10.95
N GLU A 158 17.31 -0.02 10.90
CA GLU A 158 18.13 0.58 11.95
C GLU A 158 17.79 2.06 12.16
N ALA A 159 17.61 2.80 11.06
CA ALA A 159 17.24 4.22 11.12
C ALA A 159 15.84 4.43 11.73
N PHE A 160 14.84 3.60 11.36
CA PHE A 160 13.51 3.66 11.97
C PHE A 160 13.52 3.21 13.44
N GLN A 161 14.34 2.23 13.83
CA GLN A 161 14.52 1.81 15.22
C GLN A 161 15.13 2.93 16.04
N SER A 162 16.17 3.59 15.53
CA SER A 162 16.79 4.76 16.18
C SER A 162 15.79 5.91 16.31
N PHE A 163 14.96 6.13 15.28
CA PHE A 163 13.88 7.10 15.34
C PHE A 163 12.88 6.79 16.45
N LEU A 164 12.42 5.54 16.57
CA LEU A 164 11.49 5.12 17.61
C LEU A 164 12.11 5.15 19.02
N ALA A 165 13.40 4.90 19.15
CA ALA A 165 14.09 5.04 20.43
C ALA A 165 14.12 6.50 20.90
N ALA A 166 14.34 7.44 19.97
CA ALA A 166 14.31 8.87 20.27
C ALA A 166 12.87 9.42 20.41
N TYR A 167 11.93 8.88 19.64
CA TYR A 167 10.53 9.33 19.58
C TYR A 167 9.57 8.14 19.68
N PRO A 168 9.40 7.57 20.88
CA PRO A 168 8.58 6.36 21.07
C PRO A 168 7.08 6.59 20.82
N THR A 169 6.63 7.84 20.94
CA THR A 169 5.26 8.27 20.66
C THR A 169 5.27 9.59 19.90
N GLY A 170 4.30 9.79 19.00
CA GLY A 170 4.17 11.04 18.25
C GLY A 170 3.78 10.83 16.79
N GLU A 171 3.92 11.90 16.02
CA GLU A 171 3.35 12.02 14.67
C GLU A 171 3.81 10.93 13.67
N TYR A 172 5.05 10.43 13.80
CA TYR A 172 5.63 9.44 12.86
C TYR A 172 5.93 8.10 13.51
N SER A 173 5.65 7.92 14.80
CA SER A 173 6.08 6.72 15.53
C SER A 173 5.34 5.47 15.09
N ASP A 174 4.04 5.58 14.83
CA ASP A 174 3.22 4.50 14.27
C ASP A 174 3.66 4.12 12.85
N ASN A 175 3.97 5.13 12.02
CA ASN A 175 4.51 4.92 10.68
C ASN A 175 5.88 4.26 10.73
N ALA A 176 6.79 4.72 11.60
CA ALA A 176 8.13 4.14 11.75
C ALA A 176 8.06 2.67 12.18
N GLN A 177 7.17 2.36 13.14
CA GLN A 177 6.92 0.98 13.59
C GLN A 177 6.42 0.10 12.42
N PHE A 178 5.51 0.63 11.61
CA PHE A 178 5.01 -0.06 10.41
C PHE A 178 6.13 -0.32 9.40
N TRP A 179 7.00 0.68 9.13
CA TRP A 179 8.11 0.55 8.18
C TRP A 179 9.18 -0.43 8.64
N ILE A 180 9.40 -0.61 9.94
CA ILE A 180 10.26 -1.68 10.46
C ILE A 180 9.69 -3.05 10.04
N GLY A 181 8.38 -3.23 10.17
CA GLY A 181 7.70 -4.44 9.68
C GLY A 181 7.86 -4.65 8.18
N GLU A 182 7.72 -3.58 7.38
CA GLU A 182 7.94 -3.63 5.93
C GLU A 182 9.39 -4.00 5.59
N CYS A 183 10.38 -3.46 6.30
CA CYS A 183 11.78 -3.85 6.09
C CYS A 183 11.98 -5.35 6.28
N TYR A 184 11.50 -5.91 7.38
CA TYR A 184 11.57 -7.36 7.62
C TYR A 184 10.80 -8.16 6.57
N PHE A 185 9.65 -7.68 6.11
CA PHE A 185 8.86 -8.33 5.09
C PHE A 185 9.63 -8.43 3.75
N TYR A 186 10.25 -7.34 3.31
CA TYR A 186 11.06 -7.32 2.08
C TYR A 186 12.36 -8.12 2.21
N GLU A 187 12.92 -8.21 3.41
CA GLU A 187 14.03 -9.13 3.75
C GLU A 187 13.57 -10.60 3.86
N LYS A 188 12.27 -10.89 3.64
CA LYS A 188 11.64 -12.22 3.80
C LYS A 188 11.75 -12.80 5.21
N GLN A 189 12.00 -11.97 6.21
CA GLN A 189 12.00 -12.34 7.62
C GLN A 189 10.57 -12.21 8.18
N TYR A 190 9.66 -13.06 7.69
CA TYR A 190 8.22 -12.91 7.90
C TYR A 190 7.80 -13.02 9.36
N GLU A 191 8.47 -13.87 10.16
CA GLU A 191 8.21 -13.99 11.59
C GLU A 191 8.46 -12.67 12.33
N LYS A 192 9.57 -12.00 12.00
CA LYS A 192 9.89 -10.69 12.59
C LYS A 192 8.93 -9.61 12.08
N ALA A 193 8.58 -9.64 10.79
CA ALA A 193 7.60 -8.73 10.23
C ALA A 193 6.25 -8.82 10.97
N ILE A 194 5.78 -10.03 11.26
CA ILE A 194 4.56 -10.29 12.02
C ILE A 194 4.60 -9.60 13.40
N LEU A 195 5.71 -9.72 14.11
CA LEU A 195 5.89 -9.11 15.43
C LEU A 195 5.86 -7.58 15.34
N GLU A 196 6.51 -7.00 14.34
CA GLU A 196 6.55 -5.53 14.19
C GLU A 196 5.21 -4.95 13.75
N TYR A 197 4.44 -5.65 12.91
CA TYR A 197 3.07 -5.25 12.59
C TYR A 197 2.12 -5.40 13.80
N ASP A 198 2.30 -6.43 14.61
CA ASP A 198 1.57 -6.59 15.88
C ASP A 198 1.89 -5.45 16.86
N ASN A 199 3.15 -5.00 16.90
CA ASN A 199 3.55 -3.82 17.66
C ASN A 199 2.80 -2.55 17.23
N VAL A 200 2.49 -2.38 15.94
CA VAL A 200 1.65 -1.26 15.47
C VAL A 200 0.27 -1.30 16.12
N THR A 201 -0.37 -2.46 16.12
CA THR A 201 -1.72 -2.61 16.68
C THR A 201 -1.75 -2.44 18.20
N LYS A 202 -0.72 -2.91 18.90
CA LYS A 202 -0.63 -2.85 20.36
C LYS A 202 -0.20 -1.49 20.89
N LYS A 203 0.81 -0.88 20.29
CA LYS A 203 1.36 0.40 20.76
C LYS A 203 0.60 1.61 20.23
N PHE A 204 -0.03 1.48 19.07
CA PHE A 204 -0.72 2.58 18.39
C PHE A 204 -2.15 2.18 17.93
N PRO A 205 -3.02 1.74 18.85
CA PRO A 205 -4.34 1.16 18.50
C PRO A 205 -5.27 2.14 17.77
N SER A 206 -5.09 3.44 17.95
CA SER A 206 -5.86 4.50 17.27
C SER A 206 -5.25 4.96 15.95
N SER A 207 -4.13 4.40 15.53
CA SER A 207 -3.46 4.78 14.31
C SER A 207 -4.22 4.32 13.06
N ASN A 208 -4.19 5.17 12.02
CA ASN A 208 -4.67 4.82 10.69
C ASN A 208 -3.82 3.72 10.02
N LYS A 209 -2.65 3.39 10.57
CA LYS A 209 -1.79 2.29 10.11
C LYS A 209 -2.23 0.91 10.59
N VAL A 210 -3.12 0.82 11.59
CA VAL A 210 -3.58 -0.47 12.10
C VAL A 210 -4.17 -1.37 11.01
N PRO A 211 -5.09 -0.92 10.14
CA PRO A 211 -5.61 -1.78 9.07
C PRO A 211 -4.54 -2.24 8.08
N HIS A 212 -3.54 -1.40 7.80
CA HIS A 212 -2.41 -1.75 6.95
C HIS A 212 -1.52 -2.82 7.62
N ALA A 213 -1.21 -2.63 8.89
CA ALA A 213 -0.40 -3.56 9.67
C ALA A 213 -1.05 -4.94 9.73
N LEU A 214 -2.35 -5.01 10.06
CA LEU A 214 -3.10 -6.27 10.06
C LEU A 214 -3.08 -6.96 8.69
N LEU A 215 -3.25 -6.20 7.60
CA LEU A 215 -3.21 -6.76 6.24
C LEU A 215 -1.83 -7.36 5.92
N LYS A 216 -0.77 -6.64 6.22
CA LYS A 216 0.61 -7.08 5.99
C LYS A 216 1.00 -8.24 6.90
N GLN A 217 0.54 -8.24 8.15
CA GLN A 217 0.68 -9.36 9.06
C GLN A 217 0.01 -10.63 8.49
N GLY A 218 -1.21 -10.50 7.97
CA GLY A 218 -1.90 -11.58 7.27
C GLY A 218 -1.13 -12.09 6.05
N PHE A 219 -0.52 -11.20 5.27
CA PHE A 219 0.31 -11.61 4.13
C PHE A 219 1.62 -12.26 4.57
N SER A 220 2.20 -11.85 5.69
CA SER A 220 3.37 -12.51 6.28
C SER A 220 3.06 -13.95 6.71
N PHE A 221 1.93 -14.19 7.37
CA PHE A 221 1.46 -15.55 7.69
C PHE A 221 1.26 -16.40 6.44
N LEU A 222 0.70 -15.83 5.36
CA LEU A 222 0.57 -16.54 4.09
C LEU A 222 1.92 -16.92 3.49
N SER A 223 2.92 -16.04 3.61
CA SER A 223 4.27 -16.31 3.13
C SER A 223 4.96 -17.41 3.91
N LEU A 224 4.58 -17.61 5.17
CA LEU A 224 5.01 -18.73 6.02
C LEU A 224 4.18 -20.01 5.81
N GLY A 225 3.10 -19.95 5.00
CA GLY A 225 2.20 -21.08 4.79
C GLY A 225 1.09 -21.22 5.84
N ASP A 226 1.06 -20.36 6.86
CA ASP A 226 0.01 -20.38 7.89
C ASP A 226 -1.26 -19.68 7.36
N LYS A 227 -2.04 -20.44 6.61
CA LYS A 227 -3.32 -19.99 6.06
C LYS A 227 -4.37 -19.72 7.13
N ALA A 228 -4.30 -20.40 8.27
CA ALA A 228 -5.29 -20.28 9.35
C ALA A 228 -5.17 -18.91 10.01
N SER A 229 -3.99 -18.54 10.49
CA SER A 229 -3.73 -17.23 11.08
C SER A 229 -3.99 -16.08 10.10
N ALA A 230 -3.56 -16.25 8.85
CA ALA A 230 -3.83 -15.26 7.81
C ALA A 230 -5.33 -15.02 7.60
N ARG A 231 -6.13 -16.10 7.56
CA ARG A 231 -7.57 -16.00 7.37
C ARG A 231 -8.24 -15.24 8.52
N LEU A 232 -7.82 -15.50 9.76
CA LEU A 232 -8.35 -14.80 10.94
C LEU A 232 -8.09 -13.29 10.86
N LEU A 233 -6.86 -12.88 10.56
CA LEU A 233 -6.50 -11.47 10.43
C LEU A 233 -7.26 -10.78 9.28
N LEU A 234 -7.37 -11.43 8.12
CA LEU A 234 -8.10 -10.88 6.97
C LEU A 234 -9.60 -10.73 7.28
N GLN A 235 -10.20 -11.66 8.03
CA GLN A 235 -11.58 -11.56 8.50
C GLN A 235 -11.75 -10.43 9.51
N GLN A 236 -10.79 -10.27 10.43
CA GLN A 236 -10.78 -9.18 11.39
C GLN A 236 -10.78 -7.82 10.68
N ILE A 237 -9.93 -7.60 9.68
CA ILE A 237 -9.89 -6.34 8.92
C ILE A 237 -11.26 -6.05 8.28
N ILE A 238 -11.92 -7.05 7.71
CA ILE A 238 -13.22 -6.88 7.07
C ILE A 238 -14.31 -6.49 8.09
N LYS A 239 -14.22 -7.04 9.29
CA LYS A 239 -15.16 -6.78 10.38
C LYS A 239 -14.93 -5.41 11.00
N ASP A 240 -13.68 -5.10 11.36
CA ASP A 240 -13.35 -3.93 12.17
C ASP A 240 -13.14 -2.65 11.32
N TYR A 241 -12.75 -2.81 10.03
CA TYR A 241 -12.44 -1.72 9.11
C TYR A 241 -13.14 -1.85 7.75
N PRO A 242 -14.47 -2.09 7.69
CA PRO A 242 -15.19 -2.54 6.47
C PRO A 242 -15.09 -1.61 5.26
N ASN A 243 -14.92 -0.31 5.49
CA ASN A 243 -14.91 0.73 4.45
C ASN A 243 -13.51 1.13 3.98
N THR A 244 -12.48 0.35 4.35
CA THR A 244 -11.09 0.64 3.97
C THR A 244 -10.67 -0.12 2.70
N SER A 245 -9.66 0.40 2.01
CA SER A 245 -9.01 -0.30 0.90
C SER A 245 -8.38 -1.62 1.37
N GLN A 246 -7.95 -1.71 2.63
CA GLN A 246 -7.41 -2.90 3.25
C GLN A 246 -8.46 -4.00 3.40
N ALA A 247 -9.69 -3.65 3.77
CA ALA A 247 -10.80 -4.60 3.80
C ALA A 247 -11.14 -5.13 2.40
N LYS A 248 -11.08 -4.27 1.37
CA LYS A 248 -11.26 -4.69 -0.02
C LYS A 248 -10.17 -5.69 -0.44
N ALA A 249 -8.91 -5.38 -0.13
CA ALA A 249 -7.78 -6.28 -0.40
C ALA A 249 -7.89 -7.61 0.38
N ALA A 250 -8.32 -7.55 1.64
CA ALA A 250 -8.54 -8.73 2.47
C ALA A 250 -9.62 -9.65 1.90
N ARG A 251 -10.77 -9.11 1.43
CA ARG A 251 -11.83 -9.89 0.75
C ARG A 251 -11.29 -10.61 -0.49
N ALA A 252 -10.58 -9.88 -1.35
CA ALA A 252 -10.00 -10.45 -2.56
C ALA A 252 -8.97 -11.56 -2.25
N LYS A 253 -8.19 -11.39 -1.19
CA LYS A 253 -7.19 -12.39 -0.78
C LYS A 253 -7.86 -13.64 -0.18
N LEU A 254 -8.89 -13.49 0.65
CA LEU A 254 -9.63 -14.61 1.24
C LEU A 254 -10.24 -15.54 0.19
N GLN A 255 -10.76 -14.99 -0.91
CA GLN A 255 -11.31 -15.79 -2.02
C GLN A 255 -10.27 -16.71 -2.68
N ARG A 256 -8.97 -16.35 -2.59
CA ARG A 256 -7.86 -17.09 -3.18
C ARG A 256 -7.18 -18.08 -2.22
N ILE A 257 -7.49 -18.00 -0.95
CA ILE A 257 -6.97 -18.92 0.09
C ILE A 257 -7.92 -20.11 0.16
N LYS A 258 -7.54 -21.18 -0.53
CA LYS A 258 -8.23 -22.47 -0.43
C LYS A 258 -7.69 -23.27 0.75
#